data_ec1f77ab6a2b253f6f1716b6764606f5
#
_entry.id   ec1f77ab6a2b253f6f1716b6764606f5
#
_cell.length_a   1.000
_cell.length_b   1.000
_cell.length_c   1.000
_cell.angle_alpha   90.00
_cell.angle_beta   90.00
_cell.angle_gamma   90.00
#
_symmetry.space_group_name_H-M   'P 1'
#
loop_
_entity.id
_entity.type
_entity.pdbx_description
1 polymer ?
#
loop_
_entity_poly.entity_id
_entity_poly.type
_entity_poly.pdbx_seq_one_letter_code
_entity_poly.pdbx_strand_id
1 'polypeptide(L)'
;MWRKLATAALCAIAFGGAAQAEVSVVNMSKQFGLPYLPMIVIEAQQLIEKNAKAAGLGDVKTTWTQRVGPAAELDALLAGQADFIGPGGTTLATIWDKTAGTPQEVRALIAMQSMPFVLVTRNPNVKTIADFTDKDKIALPAVKLTGHALILEMESAKIWGNDHYDKLDSITITRSHADAAAAVMSGKSEIDSHFASAPFYYYELATPGVHQVLKSYDVVGGKHTNGVLVATKKFHDANPKICAAVVAAFNEANAFIKAHPRDAAEMYKTAARDKNSVDALEKMVADPDVDYTTTPVNLMKFVDFMYKVGRIKKKPASWKDMFFPEAYGLNGS
;
A
#
# COMPACT_ATOMS: atom_id res chain seq x y z
N MET A 1 -71.95 32.44 30.43
CA MET A 1 -71.41 31.47 29.46
C MET A 1 -70.14 32.05 28.87
N TRP A 2 -68.97 31.68 29.37
CA TRP A 2 -67.68 32.16 28.85
C TRP A 2 -66.85 30.93 28.46
N ARG A 3 -66.63 30.80 27.14
CA ARG A 3 -65.78 29.73 26.57
C ARG A 3 -64.34 30.23 26.61
N LYS A 4 -63.48 29.52 27.37
CA LYS A 4 -62.02 29.71 27.36
C LYS A 4 -61.47 28.86 26.23
N LEU A 5 -60.89 29.53 25.22
CA LEU A 5 -60.06 28.91 24.19
C LEU A 5 -58.63 28.77 24.75
N ALA A 6 -58.22 27.52 24.94
CA ALA A 6 -56.82 27.19 25.26
C ALA A 6 -56.04 26.97 23.94
N THR A 7 -55.11 27.88 23.67
CA THR A 7 -54.18 27.77 22.53
C THR A 7 -53.01 26.85 22.97
N ALA A 8 -52.96 25.65 22.47
CA ALA A 8 -51.80 24.77 22.64
C ALA A 8 -50.69 25.18 21.65
N ALA A 9 -49.61 25.77 22.16
CA ALA A 9 -48.39 26.01 21.38
C ALA A 9 -47.60 24.71 21.27
N LEU A 10 -47.52 24.15 20.06
CA LEU A 10 -46.69 23.00 19.72
C LEU A 10 -45.24 23.52 19.56
N CYS A 11 -44.38 23.35 20.56
CA CYS A 11 -42.94 23.50 20.39
C CYS A 11 -42.38 22.36 19.60
N ALA A 12 -42.12 22.54 18.31
CA ALA A 12 -41.33 21.64 17.50
C ALA A 12 -39.85 21.75 17.96
N ILE A 13 -39.40 20.83 18.79
CA ILE A 13 -37.98 20.66 19.12
C ILE A 13 -37.33 20.04 17.89
N ALA A 14 -36.68 20.87 17.05
CA ALA A 14 -35.79 20.45 16.03
C ALA A 14 -34.56 19.81 16.70
N PHE A 15 -34.52 18.47 16.74
CA PHE A 15 -33.28 17.73 16.99
C PHE A 15 -32.35 17.94 15.78
N GLY A 16 -31.71 19.09 15.72
CA GLY A 16 -30.51 19.28 14.93
C GLY A 16 -29.44 18.43 15.57
N GLY A 17 -29.21 17.24 15.06
CA GLY A 17 -28.00 16.47 15.41
C GLY A 17 -26.81 17.39 15.20
N ALA A 18 -26.08 17.70 16.27
CA ALA A 18 -24.84 18.44 16.17
C ALA A 18 -23.92 17.62 15.24
N ALA A 19 -23.73 18.10 14.01
CA ALA A 19 -22.72 17.54 13.13
C ALA A 19 -21.38 17.68 13.88
N GLN A 20 -20.83 16.57 14.34
CA GLN A 20 -19.54 16.57 14.99
C GLN A 20 -18.52 17.12 13.98
N ALA A 21 -17.77 18.16 14.39
CA ALA A 21 -16.75 18.71 13.52
C ALA A 21 -15.70 17.64 13.24
N GLU A 22 -15.36 17.48 11.96
CA GLU A 22 -14.28 16.57 11.56
C GLU A 22 -12.93 17.11 12.06
N VAL A 23 -11.92 16.25 12.09
CA VAL A 23 -10.59 16.62 12.58
C VAL A 23 -9.97 17.75 11.75
N SER A 24 -9.23 18.63 12.43
CA SER A 24 -8.45 19.70 11.78
C SER A 24 -6.98 19.34 11.56
N VAL A 25 -6.55 18.16 12.05
CA VAL A 25 -5.20 17.60 11.83
C VAL A 25 -5.34 16.17 11.32
N VAL A 26 -4.69 15.85 10.22
CA VAL A 26 -4.66 14.51 9.59
C VAL A 26 -3.25 13.95 9.67
N ASN A 27 -3.10 12.80 10.30
CA ASN A 27 -1.81 12.15 10.53
C ASN A 27 -1.56 11.06 9.48
N MET A 28 -0.65 11.32 8.56
CA MET A 28 -0.29 10.42 7.47
C MET A 28 1.00 9.65 7.82
N SER A 29 1.03 8.35 7.50
CA SER A 29 2.23 7.54 7.62
C SER A 29 2.62 6.94 6.27
N LYS A 30 3.90 7.02 5.93
CA LYS A 30 4.48 6.46 4.69
C LYS A 30 5.76 5.71 4.99
N GLN A 31 6.17 4.83 4.06
CA GLN A 31 7.46 4.15 4.09
C GLN A 31 8.39 4.71 2.99
N PHE A 32 9.45 3.97 2.67
CA PHE A 32 10.42 4.33 1.65
C PHE A 32 10.05 3.70 0.29
N GLY A 33 10.49 4.34 -0.79
CA GLY A 33 10.41 3.81 -2.15
C GLY A 33 9.37 4.47 -3.04
N LEU A 34 9.46 4.19 -4.33
CA LEU A 34 8.55 4.71 -5.37
C LEU A 34 7.06 4.34 -5.14
N PRO A 35 6.71 3.26 -4.45
CA PRO A 35 5.31 3.02 -4.09
C PRO A 35 4.63 4.16 -3.33
N TYR A 36 5.40 5.00 -2.65
CA TYR A 36 4.91 6.14 -1.86
C TYR A 36 5.00 7.48 -2.59
N LEU A 37 5.35 7.49 -3.88
CA LEU A 37 5.44 8.71 -4.69
C LEU A 37 4.13 9.54 -4.67
N PRO A 38 2.92 8.97 -4.76
CA PRO A 38 1.70 9.76 -4.62
C PRO A 38 1.64 10.52 -3.29
N MET A 39 2.02 9.90 -2.18
CA MET A 39 2.06 10.56 -0.87
C MET A 39 3.11 11.67 -0.82
N ILE A 40 4.26 11.50 -1.50
CA ILE A 40 5.30 12.54 -1.59
C ILE A 40 4.77 13.75 -2.36
N VAL A 41 4.08 13.53 -3.48
CA VAL A 41 3.45 14.61 -4.26
C VAL A 41 2.36 15.30 -3.46
N ILE A 42 1.50 14.56 -2.76
CA ILE A 42 0.45 15.09 -1.89
C ILE A 42 1.05 16.01 -0.81
N GLU A 43 2.09 15.56 -0.12
CA GLU A 43 2.79 16.34 0.91
C GLU A 43 3.41 17.60 0.32
N ALA A 44 4.16 17.47 -0.77
CA ALA A 44 4.88 18.59 -1.40
C ALA A 44 3.93 19.67 -1.94
N GLN A 45 2.76 19.28 -2.45
CA GLN A 45 1.77 20.19 -3.03
C GLN A 45 0.60 20.52 -2.08
N GLN A 46 0.62 20.01 -0.84
CA GLN A 46 -0.45 20.21 0.17
C GLN A 46 -1.86 19.88 -0.37
N LEU A 47 -1.96 18.75 -1.10
CA LEU A 47 -3.20 18.42 -1.82
C LEU A 47 -4.34 18.03 -0.89
N ILE A 48 -4.07 17.45 0.30
CA ILE A 48 -5.12 17.16 1.28
C ILE A 48 -5.69 18.46 1.83
N GLU A 49 -4.83 19.39 2.23
CA GLU A 49 -5.22 20.72 2.73
C GLU A 49 -6.06 21.49 1.70
N LYS A 50 -5.59 21.49 0.45
CA LYS A 50 -6.30 22.12 -0.68
C LYS A 50 -7.70 21.54 -0.87
N ASN A 51 -7.82 20.21 -0.93
CA ASN A 51 -9.08 19.51 -1.16
C ASN A 51 -10.01 19.62 0.08
N ALA A 52 -9.49 19.58 1.29
CA ALA A 52 -10.25 19.78 2.51
C ALA A 52 -10.85 21.21 2.58
N LYS A 53 -10.06 22.22 2.20
CA LYS A 53 -10.55 23.60 2.10
C LYS A 53 -11.66 23.74 1.05
N ALA A 54 -11.50 23.12 -0.11
CA ALA A 54 -12.53 23.10 -1.15
C ALA A 54 -13.81 22.38 -0.71
N ALA A 55 -13.70 21.38 0.18
CA ALA A 55 -14.84 20.69 0.80
C ALA A 55 -15.48 21.45 1.98
N GLY A 56 -15.00 22.66 2.30
CA GLY A 56 -15.54 23.50 3.37
C GLY A 56 -15.13 23.08 4.78
N LEU A 57 -14.03 22.33 4.92
CA LEU A 57 -13.51 21.88 6.23
C LEU A 57 -12.61 22.90 6.92
N GLY A 58 -12.38 24.07 6.31
CA GLY A 58 -11.50 25.11 6.85
C GLY A 58 -10.02 24.78 6.70
N ASP A 59 -9.21 25.23 7.64
CA ASP A 59 -7.75 25.07 7.61
C ASP A 59 -7.34 23.73 8.26
N VAL A 60 -7.44 22.66 7.49
CA VAL A 60 -6.91 21.34 7.86
C VAL A 60 -5.39 21.38 7.70
N LYS A 61 -4.67 20.66 8.58
CA LYS A 61 -3.21 20.45 8.50
C LYS A 61 -2.90 18.99 8.39
N THR A 62 -1.86 18.63 7.62
CA THR A 62 -1.34 17.27 7.61
C THR A 62 -0.03 17.17 8.40
N THR A 63 0.15 16.04 9.05
CA THR A 63 1.45 15.63 9.61
C THR A 63 1.91 14.37 8.89
N TRP A 64 3.21 14.27 8.64
CA TRP A 64 3.78 13.16 7.90
C TRP A 64 4.85 12.47 8.72
N THR A 65 4.70 11.17 8.93
CA THR A 65 5.68 10.34 9.64
C THR A 65 6.16 9.23 8.73
N GLN A 66 7.48 9.09 8.62
CA GLN A 66 8.10 7.99 7.90
C GLN A 66 8.40 6.85 8.87
N ARG A 67 7.90 5.65 8.58
CA ARG A 67 8.07 4.46 9.40
C ARG A 67 8.75 3.33 8.62
N VAL A 68 9.42 2.44 9.32
CA VAL A 68 10.10 1.29 8.73
C VAL A 68 9.25 0.04 8.95
N GLY A 69 8.72 -0.49 7.84
CA GLY A 69 8.01 -1.75 7.80
C GLY A 69 6.52 -1.69 8.20
N PRO A 70 5.75 -2.68 7.75
CA PRO A 70 4.29 -2.70 7.88
C PRO A 70 3.78 -2.84 9.31
N ALA A 71 4.55 -3.47 10.21
CA ALA A 71 4.15 -3.64 11.61
C ALA A 71 4.09 -2.29 12.34
N ALA A 72 5.14 -1.45 12.20
CA ALA A 72 5.17 -0.13 12.83
C ALA A 72 4.08 0.81 12.32
N GLU A 73 3.67 0.69 11.05
CA GLU A 73 2.53 1.44 10.51
C GLU A 73 1.19 0.97 11.12
N LEU A 74 0.98 -0.35 11.19
CA LEU A 74 -0.25 -0.90 11.75
C LEU A 74 -0.40 -0.55 13.24
N ASP A 75 0.68 -0.67 14.01
CA ASP A 75 0.68 -0.29 15.42
C ASP A 75 0.33 1.20 15.60
N ALA A 76 0.89 2.08 14.76
CA ALA A 76 0.57 3.50 14.79
C ALA A 76 -0.90 3.79 14.44
N LEU A 77 -1.47 3.09 13.45
CA LEU A 77 -2.89 3.22 13.09
C LEU A 77 -3.80 2.78 14.24
N LEU A 78 -3.55 1.62 14.82
CA LEU A 78 -4.38 1.07 15.89
C LEU A 78 -4.25 1.86 17.19
N ALA A 79 -3.09 2.50 17.44
CA ALA A 79 -2.86 3.39 18.55
C ALA A 79 -3.40 4.82 18.33
N GLY A 80 -3.93 5.13 17.15
CA GLY A 80 -4.41 6.48 16.80
C GLY A 80 -3.28 7.51 16.61
N GLN A 81 -2.05 7.06 16.37
CA GLN A 81 -0.90 7.92 16.05
C GLN A 81 -0.79 8.19 14.54
N ALA A 82 -1.52 7.46 13.72
CA ALA A 82 -1.73 7.72 12.32
C ALA A 82 -3.21 7.51 12.00
N ASP A 83 -3.77 8.36 11.15
CA ASP A 83 -5.13 8.25 10.65
C ASP A 83 -5.17 7.44 9.36
N PHE A 84 -4.11 7.57 8.56
CA PHE A 84 -3.92 6.84 7.31
C PHE A 84 -2.52 6.24 7.23
N ILE A 85 -2.45 4.99 6.77
CA ILE A 85 -1.20 4.28 6.48
C ILE A 85 -1.24 3.63 5.10
N GLY A 86 -0.07 3.31 4.55
CA GLY A 86 0.08 2.75 3.20
C GLY A 86 0.59 1.30 3.16
N PRO A 87 -0.13 0.29 3.69
CA PRO A 87 0.32 -1.08 3.66
C PRO A 87 0.22 -1.70 2.26
N GLY A 88 0.88 -2.85 2.06
CA GLY A 88 0.71 -3.67 0.87
C GLY A 88 -0.71 -4.27 0.76
N GLY A 89 -1.15 -4.54 -0.48
CA GLY A 89 -2.46 -5.14 -0.74
C GLY A 89 -2.67 -6.49 -0.03
N THR A 90 -1.64 -7.32 0.07
CA THR A 90 -1.69 -8.59 0.81
C THR A 90 -1.78 -8.39 2.33
N THR A 91 -1.16 -7.34 2.83
CA THR A 91 -1.23 -6.95 4.24
C THR A 91 -2.65 -6.49 4.59
N LEU A 92 -3.35 -5.81 3.66
CA LEU A 92 -4.77 -5.46 3.84
C LEU A 92 -5.62 -6.69 4.13
N ALA A 93 -5.47 -7.77 3.34
CA ALA A 93 -6.24 -9.01 3.56
C ALA A 93 -6.02 -9.59 4.97
N THR A 94 -4.78 -9.57 5.45
CA THR A 94 -4.44 -10.03 6.81
C THR A 94 -5.05 -9.12 7.88
N ILE A 95 -4.99 -7.80 7.69
CA ILE A 95 -5.56 -6.84 8.65
C ILE A 95 -7.09 -6.99 8.68
N TRP A 96 -7.71 -7.08 7.52
CA TRP A 96 -9.16 -7.25 7.40
C TRP A 96 -9.63 -8.56 8.06
N ASP A 97 -8.96 -9.69 7.82
CA ASP A 97 -9.28 -10.97 8.46
C ASP A 97 -9.32 -10.85 9.99
N LYS A 98 -8.39 -10.11 10.57
CA LYS A 98 -8.28 -9.92 12.02
C LYS A 98 -9.25 -8.90 12.59
N THR A 99 -9.63 -7.89 11.82
CA THR A 99 -10.35 -6.72 12.34
C THR A 99 -11.80 -6.60 11.84
N ALA A 100 -12.18 -7.30 10.76
CA ALA A 100 -13.52 -7.22 10.19
C ALA A 100 -14.59 -7.61 11.20
N GLY A 101 -15.58 -6.71 11.39
CA GLY A 101 -16.67 -6.86 12.34
C GLY A 101 -16.29 -6.56 13.80
N THR A 102 -15.12 -5.99 14.05
CA THR A 102 -14.68 -5.54 15.38
C THR A 102 -14.74 -4.00 15.49
N PRO A 103 -14.69 -3.43 16.70
CA PRO A 103 -14.56 -1.97 16.87
C PRO A 103 -13.29 -1.36 16.27
N GLN A 104 -12.29 -2.19 15.99
CA GLN A 104 -11.00 -1.80 15.38
C GLN A 104 -10.93 -2.14 13.89
N GLU A 105 -12.08 -2.32 13.24
CA GLU A 105 -12.13 -2.66 11.81
C GLU A 105 -11.33 -1.67 10.97
N VAL A 106 -10.47 -2.21 10.09
CA VAL A 106 -9.65 -1.45 9.16
C VAL A 106 -10.06 -1.83 7.75
N ARG A 107 -10.26 -0.82 6.89
CA ARG A 107 -10.52 -0.99 5.46
C ARG A 107 -9.66 -0.04 4.64
N ALA A 108 -9.52 -0.34 3.37
CA ALA A 108 -8.88 0.56 2.41
C ALA A 108 -9.88 1.59 1.87
N LEU A 109 -9.39 2.82 1.67
CA LEU A 109 -10.10 3.84 0.91
C LEU A 109 -9.92 3.60 -0.60
N ILE A 110 -8.67 3.34 -1.00
CA ILE A 110 -8.25 3.22 -2.40
C ILE A 110 -7.03 2.30 -2.51
N ALA A 111 -6.73 1.84 -3.74
CA ALA A 111 -5.37 1.45 -4.09
C ALA A 111 -4.49 2.71 -4.24
N MET A 112 -3.18 2.58 -4.09
CA MET A 112 -2.25 3.68 -4.32
C MET A 112 -1.52 3.51 -5.65
N GLN A 113 -1.19 2.29 -6.01
CA GLN A 113 -0.47 1.96 -7.26
C GLN A 113 -0.48 0.45 -7.53
N SER A 114 -0.19 0.10 -8.79
CA SER A 114 0.24 -1.21 -9.24
C SER A 114 1.70 -1.14 -9.65
N MET A 115 2.55 -1.98 -9.06
CA MET A 115 3.97 -2.12 -9.37
C MET A 115 4.39 -3.56 -9.25
N PRO A 116 5.30 -4.07 -10.10
CA PRO A 116 5.82 -5.41 -9.91
C PRO A 116 6.77 -5.46 -8.69
N PHE A 117 6.82 -6.64 -8.08
CA PHE A 117 7.98 -7.07 -7.30
C PHE A 117 8.88 -7.87 -8.22
N VAL A 118 10.18 -7.73 -8.07
CA VAL A 118 11.17 -8.43 -8.90
C VAL A 118 12.15 -9.15 -8.01
N LEU A 119 12.23 -10.47 -8.14
CA LEU A 119 13.27 -11.27 -7.50
C LEU A 119 14.53 -11.19 -8.36
N VAL A 120 15.57 -10.66 -7.79
CA VAL A 120 16.89 -10.58 -8.43
C VAL A 120 17.90 -11.43 -7.67
N THR A 121 18.92 -11.91 -8.37
CA THR A 121 20.03 -12.64 -7.76
C THR A 121 21.36 -12.31 -8.44
N ARG A 122 22.42 -12.49 -7.67
CA ARG A 122 23.80 -12.47 -8.15
C ARG A 122 24.34 -13.87 -8.41
N ASN A 123 23.65 -14.92 -7.93
CA ASN A 123 24.06 -16.31 -8.15
C ASN A 123 23.84 -16.72 -9.61
N PRO A 124 24.93 -16.93 -10.41
CA PRO A 124 24.80 -17.22 -11.83
C PRO A 124 24.12 -18.56 -12.14
N ASN A 125 24.01 -19.43 -11.15
CA ASN A 125 23.39 -20.76 -11.30
C ASN A 125 21.87 -20.73 -11.10
N VAL A 126 21.31 -19.65 -10.53
CA VAL A 126 19.88 -19.50 -10.29
C VAL A 126 19.23 -18.78 -11.47
N LYS A 127 18.40 -19.47 -12.23
CA LYS A 127 17.62 -18.91 -13.37
C LYS A 127 16.13 -18.86 -13.07
N THR A 128 15.67 -19.79 -12.24
CA THR A 128 14.29 -19.91 -11.78
C THR A 128 14.30 -20.13 -10.26
N ILE A 129 13.16 -20.02 -9.60
CA ILE A 129 13.09 -20.27 -8.16
C ILE A 129 13.38 -21.76 -7.80
N ALA A 130 13.30 -22.66 -8.78
CA ALA A 130 13.61 -24.06 -8.57
C ALA A 130 15.12 -24.36 -8.44
N ASP A 131 15.96 -23.42 -8.83
CA ASP A 131 17.42 -23.55 -8.79
C ASP A 131 18.01 -23.14 -7.42
N PHE A 132 17.20 -22.51 -6.56
CA PHE A 132 17.64 -22.17 -5.21
C PHE A 132 17.92 -23.42 -4.36
N THR A 133 18.95 -23.33 -3.56
CA THR A 133 19.39 -24.38 -2.62
C THR A 133 19.32 -23.84 -1.18
N ASP A 134 19.59 -24.72 -0.19
CA ASP A 134 19.69 -24.36 1.23
C ASP A 134 20.86 -23.42 1.57
N LYS A 135 21.79 -23.22 0.63
CA LYS A 135 22.93 -22.30 0.75
C LYS A 135 22.60 -20.87 0.37
N ASP A 136 21.54 -20.67 -0.40
CA ASP A 136 21.14 -19.35 -0.87
C ASP A 136 20.37 -18.58 0.21
N LYS A 137 20.34 -17.24 0.13
CA LYS A 137 19.58 -16.36 1.03
C LYS A 137 18.81 -15.34 0.23
N ILE A 138 17.47 -15.42 0.32
CA ILE A 138 16.55 -14.47 -0.32
C ILE A 138 16.09 -13.43 0.70
N ALA A 139 16.54 -12.20 0.55
CA ALA A 139 16.09 -11.10 1.39
C ALA A 139 14.66 -10.64 1.03
N LEU A 140 13.84 -10.42 2.03
CA LEU A 140 12.47 -9.90 1.93
C LEU A 140 12.26 -8.79 2.97
N PRO A 141 11.36 -7.82 2.75
CA PRO A 141 11.05 -6.79 3.77
C PRO A 141 10.51 -7.37 5.09
N ALA A 142 9.71 -8.42 5.00
CA ALA A 142 9.29 -9.22 6.15
C ALA A 142 8.89 -10.63 5.68
N VAL A 143 9.52 -11.63 6.27
CA VAL A 143 9.26 -13.05 6.00
C VAL A 143 7.80 -13.38 6.35
N LYS A 144 7.12 -14.13 5.49
CA LYS A 144 5.72 -14.60 5.65
C LYS A 144 4.63 -13.52 5.73
N LEU A 145 4.98 -12.22 5.69
CA LEU A 145 4.00 -11.15 5.91
C LEU A 145 3.76 -10.27 4.68
N THR A 146 4.77 -10.14 3.80
CA THR A 146 4.70 -9.22 2.66
C THR A 146 4.20 -9.88 1.39
N GLY A 147 3.78 -9.06 0.43
CA GLY A 147 3.45 -9.52 -0.91
C GLY A 147 4.58 -10.26 -1.61
N HIS A 148 5.83 -9.89 -1.33
CA HIS A 148 7.02 -10.58 -1.84
C HIS A 148 7.07 -12.04 -1.38
N ALA A 149 6.87 -12.30 -0.09
CA ALA A 149 6.81 -13.66 0.43
C ALA A 149 5.65 -14.43 -0.19
N LEU A 150 4.46 -13.81 -0.27
CA LEU A 150 3.27 -14.45 -0.85
C LEU A 150 3.44 -14.81 -2.32
N ILE A 151 4.06 -13.94 -3.13
CA ILE A 151 4.36 -14.21 -4.55
C ILE A 151 5.36 -15.38 -4.68
N LEU A 152 6.39 -15.42 -3.84
CA LEU A 152 7.33 -16.53 -3.82
C LEU A 152 6.63 -17.84 -3.51
N GLU A 153 5.73 -17.85 -2.54
CA GLU A 153 4.92 -19.01 -2.17
C GLU A 153 3.90 -19.41 -3.26
N MET A 154 3.28 -18.42 -3.93
CA MET A 154 2.38 -18.70 -5.06
C MET A 154 3.13 -19.40 -6.21
N GLU A 155 4.34 -18.95 -6.54
CA GLU A 155 5.15 -19.61 -7.57
C GLU A 155 5.68 -20.97 -7.08
N SER A 156 6.05 -21.09 -5.80
CA SER A 156 6.42 -22.37 -5.18
C SER A 156 5.27 -23.38 -5.29
N ALA A 157 4.05 -22.98 -4.96
CA ALA A 157 2.87 -23.82 -5.06
C ALA A 157 2.58 -24.27 -6.50
N LYS A 158 2.88 -23.42 -7.49
CA LYS A 158 2.70 -23.71 -8.90
C LYS A 158 3.71 -24.76 -9.41
N ILE A 159 4.95 -24.70 -8.91
CA ILE A 159 6.02 -25.59 -9.31
C ILE A 159 5.96 -26.94 -8.56
N TRP A 160 5.77 -26.89 -7.23
CA TRP A 160 5.90 -28.08 -6.37
C TRP A 160 4.58 -28.58 -5.77
N GLY A 161 3.47 -27.91 -6.09
CA GLY A 161 2.16 -28.22 -5.51
C GLY A 161 1.86 -27.44 -4.25
N ASN A 162 0.56 -27.39 -3.89
CA ASN A 162 0.09 -26.57 -2.79
C ASN A 162 0.63 -27.01 -1.42
N ASP A 163 0.95 -28.28 -1.25
CA ASP A 163 1.51 -28.81 0.02
C ASP A 163 2.98 -28.41 0.25
N HIS A 164 3.60 -27.80 -0.76
CA HIS A 164 4.99 -27.35 -0.75
C HIS A 164 5.12 -25.85 -1.09
N TYR A 165 4.05 -25.07 -0.85
CA TYR A 165 4.05 -23.63 -1.14
C TYR A 165 5.12 -22.86 -0.37
N ASP A 166 5.47 -23.34 0.83
CA ASP A 166 6.43 -22.73 1.75
C ASP A 166 7.87 -23.28 1.61
N LYS A 167 8.14 -24.06 0.53
CA LYS A 167 9.42 -24.75 0.33
C LYS A 167 10.65 -23.83 0.44
N LEU A 168 10.54 -22.59 0.01
CA LEU A 168 11.64 -21.63 0.04
C LEU A 168 11.67 -20.76 1.32
N ASP A 169 10.70 -20.90 2.23
CA ASP A 169 10.62 -20.08 3.43
C ASP A 169 11.88 -20.18 4.30
N SER A 170 12.49 -21.36 4.37
CA SER A 170 13.69 -21.64 5.18
C SER A 170 14.93 -20.86 4.75
N ILE A 171 14.98 -20.40 3.49
CA ILE A 171 16.07 -19.60 2.94
C ILE A 171 15.72 -18.11 2.83
N THR A 172 14.50 -17.70 3.24
CA THR A 172 14.12 -16.29 3.27
C THR A 172 14.58 -15.61 4.55
N ILE A 173 15.01 -14.36 4.45
CA ILE A 173 15.45 -13.55 5.59
C ILE A 173 14.82 -12.15 5.55
N THR A 174 14.53 -11.60 6.73
CA THR A 174 14.02 -10.22 6.82
C THR A 174 15.16 -9.22 6.71
N ARG A 175 15.05 -8.29 5.74
CA ARG A 175 15.93 -7.12 5.57
C ARG A 175 15.14 -5.98 4.96
N SER A 176 15.50 -4.74 5.32
CA SER A 176 14.99 -3.58 4.60
C SER A 176 15.41 -3.64 3.13
N HIS A 177 14.60 -3.09 2.23
CA HIS A 177 14.98 -3.04 0.80
C HIS A 177 16.33 -2.36 0.57
N ALA A 178 16.62 -1.29 1.32
CA ALA A 178 17.89 -0.56 1.20
C ALA A 178 19.09 -1.44 1.60
N ASP A 179 18.99 -2.16 2.72
CA ASP A 179 20.07 -3.05 3.19
C ASP A 179 20.24 -4.27 2.29
N ALA A 180 19.13 -4.85 1.82
CA ALA A 180 19.14 -5.98 0.90
C ALA A 180 19.78 -5.62 -0.45
N ALA A 181 19.36 -4.49 -1.04
CA ALA A 181 19.94 -4.00 -2.29
C ALA A 181 21.43 -3.70 -2.15
N ALA A 182 21.85 -3.05 -1.06
CA ALA A 182 23.27 -2.79 -0.78
C ALA A 182 24.07 -4.11 -0.67
N ALA A 183 23.51 -5.14 -0.02
CA ALA A 183 24.14 -6.45 0.10
C ALA A 183 24.31 -7.12 -1.28
N VAL A 184 23.24 -7.20 -2.07
CA VAL A 184 23.26 -7.80 -3.41
C VAL A 184 24.22 -7.04 -4.33
N MET A 185 24.14 -5.71 -4.38
CA MET A 185 25.00 -4.89 -5.24
C MET A 185 26.49 -4.99 -4.87
N SER A 186 26.80 -5.11 -3.57
CA SER A 186 28.19 -5.21 -3.12
C SER A 186 28.87 -6.52 -3.52
N GLY A 187 28.11 -7.61 -3.62
CA GLY A 187 28.63 -8.96 -3.88
C GLY A 187 29.55 -9.50 -2.77
N LYS A 188 29.52 -8.91 -1.59
CA LYS A 188 30.40 -9.26 -0.44
C LYS A 188 29.61 -9.81 0.75
N SER A 189 28.33 -10.05 0.59
CA SER A 189 27.41 -10.54 1.62
C SER A 189 27.04 -12.00 1.34
N GLU A 190 26.57 -12.69 2.39
CA GLU A 190 25.89 -13.99 2.23
C GLU A 190 24.51 -13.86 1.55
N ILE A 191 23.98 -12.61 1.50
CA ILE A 191 22.73 -12.27 0.80
C ILE A 191 23.08 -12.00 -0.64
N ASP A 192 22.72 -12.91 -1.51
CA ASP A 192 22.94 -12.83 -2.95
C ASP A 192 21.65 -12.58 -3.75
N SER A 193 20.51 -12.68 -3.10
CA SER A 193 19.19 -12.55 -3.72
C SER A 193 18.27 -11.64 -2.92
N HIS A 194 17.47 -10.85 -3.64
CA HIS A 194 16.52 -9.92 -3.03
C HIS A 194 15.21 -9.90 -3.84
N PHE A 195 14.10 -10.10 -3.18
CA PHE A 195 12.81 -9.86 -3.79
C PHE A 195 12.42 -8.40 -3.53
N ALA A 196 12.64 -7.57 -4.51
CA ALA A 196 12.69 -6.13 -4.40
C ALA A 196 11.43 -5.42 -4.92
N SER A 197 11.16 -4.24 -4.35
CA SER A 197 10.28 -3.21 -4.90
C SER A 197 11.08 -2.13 -5.63
N ALA A 198 10.40 -1.31 -6.45
CA ALA A 198 11.00 -0.11 -7.02
C ALA A 198 11.36 0.93 -5.91
N PRO A 199 12.49 1.63 -6.04
CA PRO A 199 13.42 1.64 -7.15
C PRO A 199 14.54 0.59 -7.06
N PHE A 200 14.56 -0.24 -6.01
CA PHE A 200 15.72 -1.08 -5.65
C PHE A 200 16.06 -2.09 -6.73
N TYR A 201 15.09 -2.80 -7.30
CA TYR A 201 15.39 -3.76 -8.36
C TYR A 201 15.97 -3.11 -9.63
N TYR A 202 15.68 -1.83 -9.90
CA TYR A 202 16.33 -1.12 -11.02
C TYR A 202 17.82 -0.91 -10.75
N TYR A 203 18.18 -0.57 -9.50
CA TYR A 203 19.58 -0.37 -9.12
C TYR A 203 20.35 -1.69 -9.14
N GLU A 204 19.72 -2.73 -8.66
CA GLU A 204 20.28 -4.07 -8.62
C GLU A 204 20.49 -4.62 -10.04
N LEU A 205 19.50 -4.51 -10.92
CA LEU A 205 19.60 -4.96 -12.32
C LEU A 205 20.60 -4.14 -13.15
N ALA A 206 20.88 -2.91 -12.77
CA ALA A 206 21.95 -2.11 -13.38
C ALA A 206 23.35 -2.53 -12.89
N THR A 207 23.45 -3.39 -11.88
CA THR A 207 24.71 -3.84 -11.30
C THR A 207 25.22 -5.07 -12.06
N PRO A 208 26.48 -5.08 -12.57
CA PRO A 208 27.03 -6.23 -13.27
C PRO A 208 26.97 -7.53 -12.48
N GLY A 209 26.48 -8.58 -13.11
CA GLY A 209 26.34 -9.92 -12.52
C GLY A 209 25.05 -10.14 -11.75
N VAL A 210 24.18 -9.13 -11.62
CA VAL A 210 22.81 -9.28 -11.08
C VAL A 210 21.83 -9.50 -12.22
N HIS A 211 20.89 -10.42 -12.04
CA HIS A 211 19.84 -10.69 -13.03
C HIS A 211 18.50 -11.01 -12.37
N GLN A 212 17.43 -10.87 -13.14
CA GLN A 212 16.07 -11.21 -12.73
C GLN A 212 15.84 -12.72 -12.74
N VAL A 213 15.17 -13.21 -11.69
CA VAL A 213 14.72 -14.61 -11.55
C VAL A 213 13.21 -14.71 -11.71
N LEU A 214 12.45 -13.77 -11.10
CA LEU A 214 10.99 -13.81 -11.08
C LEU A 214 10.43 -12.39 -11.10
N LYS A 215 9.31 -12.19 -11.81
CA LYS A 215 8.51 -10.99 -11.77
C LYS A 215 7.11 -11.32 -11.29
N SER A 216 6.61 -10.59 -10.31
CA SER A 216 5.31 -10.88 -9.70
C SER A 216 4.13 -10.86 -10.68
N TYR A 217 4.22 -10.05 -11.75
CA TYR A 217 3.18 -9.98 -12.78
C TYR A 217 3.03 -11.29 -13.56
N ASP A 218 4.13 -12.03 -13.73
CA ASP A 218 4.10 -13.35 -14.40
C ASP A 218 3.43 -14.40 -13.51
N VAL A 219 3.62 -14.30 -12.20
CA VAL A 219 2.99 -15.19 -11.21
C VAL A 219 1.49 -14.94 -11.10
N VAL A 220 1.09 -13.67 -11.05
CA VAL A 220 -0.31 -13.26 -10.88
C VAL A 220 -1.07 -13.27 -12.22
N GLY A 221 -0.35 -13.22 -13.35
CA GLY A 221 -0.94 -13.11 -14.68
C GLY A 221 -1.38 -11.69 -15.03
N GLY A 222 -0.58 -10.69 -14.65
CA GLY A 222 -0.78 -9.28 -14.98
C GLY A 222 -0.50 -8.34 -13.81
N LYS A 223 -0.79 -7.05 -14.04
CA LYS A 223 -0.64 -6.01 -13.01
C LYS A 223 -1.45 -6.37 -11.77
N HIS A 224 -0.92 -6.06 -10.61
CA HIS A 224 -1.61 -6.23 -9.33
C HIS A 224 -1.40 -5.03 -8.42
N THR A 225 -2.35 -4.80 -7.52
CA THR A 225 -2.21 -3.78 -6.48
C THR A 225 -1.05 -4.11 -5.56
N ASN A 226 -0.08 -3.20 -5.51
CA ASN A 226 1.06 -3.30 -4.62
C ASN A 226 0.71 -2.68 -3.26
N GLY A 227 0.20 -1.44 -3.24
CA GLY A 227 -0.14 -0.71 -2.03
C GLY A 227 -1.56 -0.20 -2.01
N VAL A 228 -2.10 -0.05 -0.80
CA VAL A 228 -3.43 0.50 -0.53
C VAL A 228 -3.34 1.57 0.55
N LEU A 229 -4.24 2.54 0.54
CA LEU A 229 -4.41 3.49 1.63
C LEU A 229 -5.50 3.00 2.56
N VAL A 230 -5.20 2.81 3.83
CA VAL A 230 -6.15 2.29 4.82
C VAL A 230 -6.38 3.27 5.97
N ALA A 231 -7.57 3.15 6.57
CA ALA A 231 -7.95 3.83 7.81
C ALA A 231 -8.76 2.88 8.69
N THR A 232 -8.94 3.23 9.97
CA THR A 232 -9.92 2.54 10.81
C THR A 232 -11.34 2.96 10.42
N LYS A 233 -12.29 2.02 10.52
CA LYS A 233 -13.72 2.34 10.29
C LYS A 233 -14.21 3.45 11.21
N LYS A 234 -13.73 3.47 12.45
CA LYS A 234 -14.05 4.52 13.42
C LYS A 234 -13.63 5.91 12.92
N PHE A 235 -12.42 6.04 12.40
CA PHE A 235 -11.93 7.31 11.84
C PHE A 235 -12.73 7.71 10.60
N HIS A 236 -12.92 6.78 9.68
CA HIS A 236 -13.67 7.00 8.45
C HIS A 236 -15.09 7.50 8.72
N ASP A 237 -15.84 6.81 9.60
CA ASP A 237 -17.22 7.16 9.89
C ASP A 237 -17.36 8.53 10.60
N ALA A 238 -16.35 8.94 11.37
CA ALA A 238 -16.31 10.22 12.05
C ALA A 238 -15.83 11.38 11.13
N ASN A 239 -15.11 11.07 10.03
CA ASN A 239 -14.44 12.06 9.18
C ASN A 239 -14.66 11.79 7.67
N PRO A 240 -15.91 11.65 7.20
CA PRO A 240 -16.18 11.26 5.81
C PRO A 240 -15.71 12.30 4.78
N LYS A 241 -15.76 13.60 5.11
CA LYS A 241 -15.28 14.65 4.19
C LYS A 241 -13.75 14.69 4.12
N ILE A 242 -13.05 14.42 5.24
CA ILE A 242 -11.60 14.25 5.25
C ILE A 242 -11.22 13.05 4.36
N CYS A 243 -11.90 11.91 4.51
CA CYS A 243 -11.67 10.74 3.66
C CYS A 243 -11.86 11.06 2.18
N ALA A 244 -12.93 11.77 1.83
CA ALA A 244 -13.18 12.22 0.45
C ALA A 244 -12.09 13.18 -0.05
N ALA A 245 -11.63 14.13 0.77
CA ALA A 245 -10.54 15.05 0.43
C ALA A 245 -9.21 14.31 0.22
N VAL A 246 -8.93 13.28 1.02
CA VAL A 246 -7.75 12.41 0.85
C VAL A 246 -7.83 11.64 -0.46
N VAL A 247 -8.98 11.04 -0.80
CA VAL A 247 -9.18 10.33 -2.09
C VAL A 247 -9.00 11.30 -3.26
N ALA A 248 -9.55 12.51 -3.17
CA ALA A 248 -9.38 13.54 -4.20
C ALA A 248 -7.90 13.94 -4.37
N ALA A 249 -7.17 14.09 -3.26
CA ALA A 249 -5.72 14.38 -3.27
C ALA A 249 -4.92 13.27 -3.97
N PHE A 250 -5.25 11.99 -3.74
CA PHE A 250 -4.59 10.87 -4.45
C PHE A 250 -4.89 10.86 -5.94
N ASN A 251 -6.14 11.13 -6.34
CA ASN A 251 -6.49 11.22 -7.76
C ASN A 251 -5.72 12.37 -8.45
N GLU A 252 -5.61 13.51 -7.79
CA GLU A 252 -4.87 14.67 -8.30
C GLU A 252 -3.37 14.37 -8.38
N ALA A 253 -2.78 13.75 -7.36
CA ALA A 253 -1.37 13.35 -7.35
C ALA A 253 -1.06 12.33 -8.46
N ASN A 254 -1.92 11.32 -8.67
CA ASN A 254 -1.74 10.32 -9.71
C ASN A 254 -1.84 10.95 -11.11
N ALA A 255 -2.76 11.90 -11.32
CA ALA A 255 -2.86 12.65 -12.56
C ALA A 255 -1.60 13.52 -12.80
N PHE A 256 -1.09 14.17 -11.75
CA PHE A 256 0.14 14.95 -11.82
C PHE A 256 1.35 14.07 -12.18
N ILE A 257 1.54 12.94 -11.49
CA ILE A 257 2.65 12.02 -11.76
C ILE A 257 2.64 11.56 -13.22
N LYS A 258 1.46 11.23 -13.74
CA LYS A 258 1.30 10.80 -15.13
C LYS A 258 1.60 11.91 -16.14
N ALA A 259 1.15 13.14 -15.86
CA ALA A 259 1.36 14.28 -16.76
C ALA A 259 2.76 14.89 -16.67
N HIS A 260 3.40 14.78 -15.49
CA HIS A 260 4.68 15.42 -15.15
C HIS A 260 5.66 14.43 -14.49
N PRO A 261 6.04 13.33 -15.16
CA PRO A 261 6.87 12.27 -14.54
C PRO A 261 8.25 12.79 -14.10
N ARG A 262 8.81 13.78 -14.80
CA ARG A 262 10.07 14.40 -14.43
C ARG A 262 9.98 15.19 -13.13
N ASP A 263 8.95 16.03 -13.00
CA ASP A 263 8.74 16.82 -11.77
C ASP A 263 8.47 15.92 -10.58
N ALA A 264 7.71 14.85 -10.78
CA ALA A 264 7.46 13.83 -9.77
C ALA A 264 8.75 13.09 -9.37
N ALA A 265 9.64 12.80 -10.33
CA ALA A 265 10.94 12.20 -10.05
C ALA A 265 11.87 13.16 -9.27
N GLU A 266 11.82 14.46 -9.52
CA GLU A 266 12.55 15.47 -8.74
C GLU A 266 12.03 15.57 -7.30
N MET A 267 10.71 15.55 -7.11
CA MET A 267 10.09 15.49 -5.78
C MET A 267 10.53 14.23 -5.03
N TYR A 268 10.49 13.06 -5.70
CA TYR A 268 10.96 11.82 -5.11
C TYR A 268 12.43 11.89 -4.71
N LYS A 269 13.30 12.34 -5.62
CA LYS A 269 14.73 12.50 -5.37
C LYS A 269 15.01 13.34 -4.13
N THR A 270 14.31 14.43 -3.98
CA THR A 270 14.46 15.36 -2.85
C THR A 270 13.99 14.70 -1.55
N ALA A 271 12.79 14.12 -1.55
CA ALA A 271 12.18 13.51 -0.36
C ALA A 271 12.94 12.25 0.11
N ALA A 272 13.36 11.40 -0.84
CA ALA A 272 14.10 10.18 -0.56
C ALA A 272 15.62 10.39 -0.39
N ARG A 273 16.13 11.60 -0.69
CA ARG A 273 17.58 11.90 -0.81
C ARG A 273 18.28 10.90 -1.73
N ASP A 274 17.61 10.57 -2.84
CA ASP A 274 18.10 9.57 -3.79
C ASP A 274 19.31 10.11 -4.56
N LYS A 275 20.32 9.25 -4.76
CA LYS A 275 21.60 9.63 -5.40
C LYS A 275 21.54 9.55 -6.92
N ASN A 276 20.54 8.87 -7.48
CA ASN A 276 20.41 8.71 -8.93
C ASN A 276 20.05 10.04 -9.61
N SER A 277 20.31 10.11 -10.91
CA SER A 277 19.91 11.26 -11.71
C SER A 277 18.40 11.35 -11.82
N VAL A 278 17.87 12.55 -12.02
CA VAL A 278 16.43 12.74 -12.28
C VAL A 278 16.00 11.94 -13.52
N ASP A 279 16.83 11.90 -14.57
CA ASP A 279 16.55 11.14 -15.80
C ASP A 279 16.39 9.62 -15.55
N ALA A 280 17.18 9.06 -14.62
CA ALA A 280 17.03 7.66 -14.23
C ALA A 280 15.71 7.43 -13.44
N LEU A 281 15.40 8.31 -12.51
CA LEU A 281 14.18 8.24 -11.72
C LEU A 281 12.93 8.49 -12.58
N GLU A 282 12.97 9.42 -13.51
CA GLU A 282 11.89 9.69 -14.46
C GLU A 282 11.53 8.43 -15.27
N LYS A 283 12.54 7.70 -15.77
CA LYS A 283 12.33 6.42 -16.47
C LYS A 283 11.64 5.38 -15.59
N MET A 284 11.95 5.33 -14.30
CA MET A 284 11.30 4.41 -13.36
C MET A 284 9.86 4.83 -13.06
N VAL A 285 9.61 6.13 -12.93
CA VAL A 285 8.26 6.68 -12.70
C VAL A 285 7.36 6.48 -13.92
N ALA A 286 7.91 6.59 -15.12
CA ALA A 286 7.21 6.43 -16.40
C ALA A 286 7.25 5.00 -16.96
N ASP A 287 7.76 4.02 -16.21
CA ASP A 287 7.83 2.62 -16.65
C ASP A 287 6.40 2.09 -16.91
N PRO A 288 6.13 1.44 -18.07
CA PRO A 288 4.82 0.87 -18.39
C PRO A 288 4.28 -0.14 -17.38
N ASP A 289 5.15 -0.77 -16.61
CA ASP A 289 4.76 -1.70 -15.55
C ASP A 289 4.33 -0.99 -14.26
N VAL A 290 4.66 0.29 -14.12
CA VAL A 290 4.26 1.13 -12.99
C VAL A 290 2.98 1.87 -13.36
N ASP A 291 1.97 1.78 -12.48
CA ASP A 291 0.69 2.46 -12.68
C ASP A 291 0.22 3.06 -11.35
N TYR A 292 0.28 4.39 -11.25
CA TYR A 292 -0.26 5.12 -10.11
C TYR A 292 -1.76 5.26 -10.30
N THR A 293 -2.54 4.45 -9.58
CA THR A 293 -3.98 4.32 -9.76
C THR A 293 -4.68 4.06 -8.42
N THR A 294 -5.88 4.61 -8.27
CA THR A 294 -6.74 4.36 -7.11
C THR A 294 -7.59 3.09 -7.26
N THR A 295 -7.56 2.45 -8.43
CA THR A 295 -8.32 1.22 -8.72
C THR A 295 -7.56 -0.02 -8.25
N PRO A 296 -8.13 -0.87 -7.36
CA PRO A 296 -7.52 -2.13 -6.98
C PRO A 296 -7.58 -3.15 -8.13
N VAL A 297 -6.47 -3.85 -8.37
CA VAL A 297 -6.32 -4.81 -9.48
C VAL A 297 -5.78 -6.14 -8.97
N ASN A 298 -6.40 -7.24 -9.38
CA ASN A 298 -5.98 -8.62 -9.06
C ASN A 298 -5.78 -8.91 -7.56
N LEU A 299 -6.43 -8.14 -6.68
CA LEU A 299 -6.27 -8.28 -5.23
C LEU A 299 -6.85 -9.63 -4.73
N MET A 300 -7.96 -10.07 -5.34
CA MET A 300 -8.61 -11.32 -4.96
C MET A 300 -7.76 -12.56 -5.24
N LYS A 301 -6.84 -12.52 -6.20
CA LYS A 301 -5.90 -13.64 -6.44
C LYS A 301 -5.00 -13.90 -5.23
N PHE A 302 -4.57 -12.84 -4.53
CA PHE A 302 -3.82 -12.98 -3.29
C PHE A 302 -4.71 -13.52 -2.16
N VAL A 303 -5.92 -12.98 -2.02
CA VAL A 303 -6.90 -13.41 -1.02
C VAL A 303 -7.23 -14.89 -1.17
N ASP A 304 -7.49 -15.34 -2.40
CA ASP A 304 -7.80 -16.73 -2.71
C ASP A 304 -6.67 -17.67 -2.30
N PHE A 305 -5.43 -17.29 -2.64
CA PHE A 305 -4.27 -18.08 -2.26
C PHE A 305 -4.05 -18.07 -0.73
N MET A 306 -4.13 -16.90 -0.09
CA MET A 306 -3.98 -16.78 1.38
C MET A 306 -5.01 -17.60 2.13
N TYR A 307 -6.26 -17.60 1.67
CA TYR A 307 -7.31 -18.45 2.25
C TYR A 307 -7.03 -19.93 2.04
N LYS A 308 -6.61 -20.32 0.83
CA LYS A 308 -6.28 -21.70 0.46
C LYS A 308 -5.18 -22.30 1.33
N VAL A 309 -4.14 -21.52 1.65
CA VAL A 309 -3.00 -21.97 2.48
C VAL A 309 -3.21 -21.68 3.98
N GLY A 310 -4.40 -21.21 4.39
CA GLY A 310 -4.74 -21.00 5.80
C GLY A 310 -4.11 -19.77 6.45
N ARG A 311 -3.60 -18.81 5.67
CA ARG A 311 -3.03 -17.56 6.20
C ARG A 311 -4.09 -16.57 6.69
N ILE A 312 -5.27 -16.62 6.10
CA ILE A 312 -6.46 -15.91 6.55
C ILE A 312 -7.57 -16.93 6.82
N LYS A 313 -8.42 -16.63 7.79
CA LYS A 313 -9.54 -17.52 8.23
C LYS A 313 -10.87 -17.09 7.63
N LYS A 314 -11.03 -15.78 7.41
CA LYS A 314 -12.22 -15.20 6.78
C LYS A 314 -11.87 -14.84 5.34
N LYS A 315 -12.67 -15.30 4.39
CA LYS A 315 -12.52 -14.92 2.97
C LYS A 315 -13.54 -13.86 2.62
N PRO A 316 -13.13 -12.66 2.19
CA PRO A 316 -14.06 -11.68 1.64
C PRO A 316 -14.71 -12.23 0.37
N ALA A 317 -16.01 -11.97 0.15
CA ALA A 317 -16.72 -12.40 -1.05
C ALA A 317 -16.23 -11.63 -2.29
N SER A 318 -15.79 -10.39 -2.10
CA SER A 318 -15.20 -9.54 -3.13
C SER A 318 -14.17 -8.58 -2.52
N TRP A 319 -13.37 -7.95 -3.37
CA TRP A 319 -12.44 -6.92 -2.93
C TRP A 319 -13.16 -5.75 -2.20
N LYS A 320 -14.44 -5.47 -2.55
CA LYS A 320 -15.25 -4.39 -1.93
C LYS A 320 -15.45 -4.58 -0.42
N ASP A 321 -15.46 -5.82 0.05
CA ASP A 321 -15.62 -6.10 1.49
C ASP A 321 -14.43 -5.54 2.32
N MET A 322 -13.27 -5.42 1.69
CA MET A 322 -12.05 -4.88 2.30
C MET A 322 -11.89 -3.37 2.08
N PHE A 323 -12.80 -2.73 1.34
CA PHE A 323 -12.73 -1.31 0.99
C PHE A 323 -13.90 -0.52 1.56
N PHE A 324 -13.74 0.77 1.70
CA PHE A 324 -14.82 1.71 1.96
C PHE A 324 -15.59 2.04 0.68
N PRO A 325 -16.83 2.58 0.80
CA PRO A 325 -17.70 2.84 -0.34
C PRO A 325 -17.13 3.77 -1.42
N GLU A 326 -16.16 4.62 -1.09
CA GLU A 326 -15.48 5.53 -2.04
C GLU A 326 -14.88 4.78 -3.22
N ALA A 327 -14.44 3.54 -3.01
CA ALA A 327 -13.85 2.71 -4.06
C ALA A 327 -14.88 1.92 -4.88
N TYR A 328 -16.15 1.82 -4.46
CA TYR A 328 -17.12 0.87 -5.05
C TYR A 328 -17.48 1.17 -6.50
N GLY A 329 -17.35 2.41 -6.94
CA GLY A 329 -17.53 2.82 -8.31
C GLY A 329 -16.37 2.49 -9.26
N LEU A 330 -15.23 2.01 -8.71
CA LEU A 330 -14.06 1.67 -9.49
C LEU A 330 -14.19 0.26 -10.11
N ASN A 331 -13.50 0.06 -11.23
CA ASN A 331 -13.47 -1.21 -11.97
C ASN A 331 -12.41 -2.15 -11.37
N GLY A 332 -12.49 -2.41 -10.05
CA GLY A 332 -11.53 -3.21 -9.30
C GLY A 332 -11.72 -4.73 -9.43
N SER A 333 -10.67 -5.49 -9.03
CA SER A 333 -10.69 -6.96 -9.07
C SER A 333 -9.83 -7.63 -7.97
#